data_0491b7ca3855c2f3ae30b826e593e71f
#
_entry.id   0491b7ca3855c2f3ae30b826e593e71f
#
_cell.length_a   1.000
_cell.length_b   1.000
_cell.length_c   1.000
_cell.angle_alpha   90.00
_cell.angle_beta   90.00
_cell.angle_gamma   90.00
#
_symmetry.space_group_name_H-M   'P 1'
#
loop_
_entity.id
_entity.type
_entity.pdbx_description
1 polymer ?
#
loop_
_entity_poly.entity_id
_entity_poly.type
_entity_poly.pdbx_seq_one_letter_code
_entity_poly.pdbx_strand_id
1 'polypeptide(L)'
;EFKGGTLHVTATGVKIATAGGAVTVASIDGTEDETVEIDATGGAVSVGRIGGTNASGEGIHSVAITSSNATGITLSGNITTSDKASNDVTLTGKVVISGDVDIDTQSAGQDGDITFTSTIKGAGGTDDLILDSGTGAIVFNANTVIGGDNTPLDTLTINSSSSNVALTIPQIGSGSDAGVTGQVDIGNTSTATVSMRDALYNFGSGAVTITAAPGGTGTTF
;
A
#
# COMPACT_ATOMS: atom_id res chain seq x y z
N GLU A 1 6.17 3.58 24.24
CA GLU A 1 5.81 2.40 23.45
C GLU A 1 4.33 2.09 23.66
N PHE A 2 3.56 2.04 22.58
CA PHE A 2 2.19 1.54 22.62
C PHE A 2 2.20 0.10 22.13
N LYS A 3 1.69 -0.82 22.95
CA LYS A 3 1.49 -2.22 22.59
C LYS A 3 0.05 -2.60 22.89
N GLY A 4 -0.69 -2.95 21.87
CA GLY A 4 -2.10 -3.29 22.01
C GLY A 4 -2.50 -4.49 21.17
N GLY A 5 -3.58 -5.14 21.57
CA GLY A 5 -4.32 -6.11 20.78
C GLY A 5 -5.15 -5.39 19.70
N THR A 6 -6.45 -5.70 19.62
CA THR A 6 -7.39 -5.01 18.74
C THR A 6 -7.76 -3.64 19.33
N LEU A 7 -7.64 -2.60 18.51
CA LEU A 7 -8.12 -1.26 18.80
C LEU A 7 -9.47 -1.08 18.09
N HIS A 8 -10.54 -0.90 18.87
CA HIS A 8 -11.84 -0.52 18.32
C HIS A 8 -11.98 1.00 18.33
N VAL A 9 -12.18 1.58 17.15
CA VAL A 9 -12.44 3.00 16.99
C VAL A 9 -13.95 3.21 16.91
N THR A 10 -14.48 4.04 17.80
CA THR A 10 -15.92 4.32 17.90
C THR A 10 -16.27 5.81 17.81
N ALA A 11 -15.27 6.62 17.50
CA ALA A 11 -15.40 8.06 17.29
C ALA A 11 -14.98 8.39 15.86
N THR A 12 -15.23 9.60 15.40
CA THR A 12 -14.93 10.06 14.03
C THR A 12 -13.46 9.91 13.61
N GLY A 13 -12.56 9.58 14.53
CA GLY A 13 -11.19 9.27 14.23
C GLY A 13 -10.34 8.99 15.48
N VAL A 14 -9.26 8.27 15.29
CA VAL A 14 -8.23 8.04 16.29
C VAL A 14 -6.89 8.56 15.79
N LYS A 15 -6.17 9.26 16.65
CA LYS A 15 -4.79 9.64 16.43
C LYS A 15 -3.90 9.02 17.51
N ILE A 16 -2.93 8.22 17.08
CA ILE A 16 -1.85 7.71 17.92
C ILE A 16 -0.58 8.48 17.54
N ALA A 17 -0.15 9.39 18.42
CA ALA A 17 1.06 10.16 18.20
C ALA A 17 2.11 9.86 19.26
N THR A 18 3.35 9.61 18.83
CA THR A 18 4.49 9.40 19.73
C THR A 18 5.70 10.24 19.27
N ALA A 19 6.39 10.87 20.21
CA ALA A 19 7.60 11.61 19.94
C ALA A 19 8.82 10.66 19.88
N GLY A 20 8.85 9.78 18.87
CA GLY A 20 9.94 8.81 18.64
C GLY A 20 9.74 7.45 19.32
N GLY A 21 8.64 7.25 20.07
CA GLY A 21 8.29 5.93 20.61
C GLY A 21 7.71 5.01 19.54
N ALA A 22 8.02 3.71 19.63
CA ALA A 22 7.43 2.74 18.70
C ALA A 22 5.93 2.55 18.94
N VAL A 23 5.20 2.29 17.87
CA VAL A 23 3.77 1.93 17.91
C VAL A 23 3.60 0.51 17.39
N THR A 24 2.94 -0.34 18.17
CA THR A 24 2.60 -1.70 17.76
C THR A 24 1.12 -1.95 18.02
N VAL A 25 0.37 -2.26 16.99
CA VAL A 25 -1.06 -2.59 17.04
C VAL A 25 -1.33 -3.84 16.25
N ALA A 26 -1.97 -4.83 16.84
CA ALA A 26 -2.27 -6.09 16.17
C ALA A 26 -3.41 -5.93 15.14
N SER A 27 -4.45 -5.18 15.48
CA SER A 27 -5.53 -4.84 14.55
C SER A 27 -6.25 -3.55 14.96
N ILE A 28 -6.83 -2.88 13.98
CA ILE A 28 -7.66 -1.68 14.16
C ILE A 28 -8.97 -1.93 13.42
N ASP A 29 -10.08 -1.83 14.15
CA ASP A 29 -11.43 -1.97 13.59
C ASP A 29 -12.23 -0.69 13.86
N GLY A 30 -13.12 -0.35 12.97
CA GLY A 30 -14.07 0.76 13.10
C GLY A 30 -15.49 0.34 12.77
N THR A 31 -16.43 1.27 12.85
CA THR A 31 -17.84 1.03 12.57
C THR A 31 -18.33 1.63 11.27
N GLU A 32 -17.71 2.69 10.73
CA GLU A 32 -18.04 3.22 9.37
C GLU A 32 -17.25 4.47 8.93
N ASP A 33 -17.10 5.50 9.78
CA ASP A 33 -16.61 6.82 9.35
C ASP A 33 -15.30 7.22 10.05
N GLU A 34 -14.67 6.27 10.70
CA GLU A 34 -13.51 6.54 11.52
C GLU A 34 -12.23 6.67 10.68
N THR A 35 -11.46 7.69 10.97
CA THR A 35 -10.12 7.84 10.41
C THR A 35 -9.07 7.32 11.39
N VAL A 36 -8.02 6.72 10.87
CA VAL A 36 -6.85 6.26 11.65
C VAL A 36 -5.64 7.07 11.25
N GLU A 37 -5.08 7.80 12.21
CA GLU A 37 -3.80 8.48 12.06
C GLU A 37 -2.78 7.90 13.06
N ILE A 38 -1.67 7.37 12.57
CA ILE A 38 -0.53 6.94 13.38
C ILE A 38 0.68 7.79 13.00
N ASP A 39 1.13 8.61 13.95
CA ASP A 39 2.33 9.43 13.77
C ASP A 39 3.37 9.05 14.83
N ALA A 40 4.31 8.22 14.45
CA ALA A 40 5.39 7.79 15.33
C ALA A 40 6.63 8.69 15.21
N THR A 41 6.62 9.70 14.32
CA THR A 41 7.78 10.55 14.03
C THR A 41 9.05 9.71 13.87
N GLY A 42 9.97 9.66 14.83
CA GLY A 42 11.20 8.87 14.81
C GLY A 42 11.06 7.41 15.28
N GLY A 43 9.86 6.97 15.66
CA GLY A 43 9.58 5.60 16.10
C GLY A 43 9.21 4.66 14.97
N ALA A 44 9.48 3.36 15.11
CA ALA A 44 8.98 2.35 14.20
C ALA A 44 7.48 2.11 14.42
N VAL A 45 6.76 1.79 13.36
CA VAL A 45 5.35 1.40 13.40
C VAL A 45 5.22 -0.05 12.96
N SER A 46 4.48 -0.84 13.72
CA SER A 46 4.10 -2.21 13.34
C SER A 46 2.60 -2.35 13.47
N VAL A 47 1.93 -2.63 12.37
CA VAL A 47 0.48 -2.76 12.30
C VAL A 47 0.12 -4.05 11.61
N GLY A 48 -0.81 -4.77 12.22
CA GLY A 48 -1.48 -5.89 11.57
C GLY A 48 -2.64 -5.41 10.70
N ARG A 49 -3.82 -6.02 10.85
CA ARG A 49 -4.99 -5.65 10.04
C ARG A 49 -5.56 -4.27 10.44
N ILE A 50 -5.92 -3.46 9.44
CA ILE A 50 -6.73 -2.25 9.60
C ILE A 50 -8.00 -2.38 8.77
N GLY A 51 -9.14 -2.05 9.38
CA GLY A 51 -10.46 -2.20 8.75
C GLY A 51 -11.06 -3.58 8.95
N GLY A 52 -12.33 -3.69 8.62
CA GLY A 52 -13.13 -4.87 8.91
C GLY A 52 -13.03 -5.97 7.88
N THR A 53 -13.53 -7.14 8.30
CA THR A 53 -13.85 -8.26 7.41
C THR A 53 -15.30 -8.21 6.94
N ASN A 54 -16.00 -7.12 7.21
CA ASN A 54 -17.44 -7.04 7.03
C ASN A 54 -17.80 -6.59 5.61
N ALA A 55 -18.49 -7.46 4.90
CA ALA A 55 -19.06 -7.23 3.58
C ALA A 55 -20.16 -6.12 3.54
N SER A 56 -20.34 -5.38 4.63
CA SER A 56 -21.45 -4.42 4.81
C SER A 56 -21.00 -2.95 4.82
N GLY A 57 -19.78 -2.63 4.36
CA GLY A 57 -19.29 -1.25 4.36
C GLY A 57 -18.84 -0.73 5.73
N GLU A 58 -18.81 -1.58 6.74
CA GLU A 58 -18.27 -1.26 8.06
C GLU A 58 -16.75 -1.32 8.03
N GLY A 59 -16.07 -0.24 8.33
CA GLY A 59 -14.63 -0.23 8.33
C GLY A 59 -14.03 1.13 8.65
N ILE A 60 -12.75 1.21 8.54
CA ILE A 60 -12.02 2.45 8.68
C ILE A 60 -12.15 3.28 7.40
N HIS A 61 -12.58 4.55 7.53
CA HIS A 61 -12.76 5.44 6.40
C HIS A 61 -11.43 5.75 5.71
N SER A 62 -10.42 6.20 6.47
CA SER A 62 -9.11 6.50 5.90
C SER A 62 -7.97 6.18 6.86
N VAL A 63 -6.79 5.93 6.29
CA VAL A 63 -5.61 5.51 7.05
C VAL A 63 -4.42 6.40 6.68
N ALA A 64 -3.81 7.04 7.67
CA ALA A 64 -2.56 7.75 7.51
C ALA A 64 -1.52 7.25 8.52
N ILE A 65 -0.41 6.70 8.04
CA ILE A 65 0.66 6.21 8.90
C ILE A 65 1.97 6.91 8.54
N THR A 66 2.60 7.52 9.54
CA THR A 66 3.87 8.23 9.39
C THR A 66 4.95 7.65 10.29
N SER A 67 6.10 7.34 9.70
CA SER A 67 7.31 6.95 10.43
C SER A 67 8.56 7.42 9.67
N SER A 68 9.41 8.20 10.30
CA SER A 68 10.73 8.54 9.78
C SER A 68 11.85 7.63 10.31
N ASN A 69 11.49 6.57 11.02
CA ASN A 69 12.44 5.58 11.53
C ASN A 69 13.09 4.79 10.39
N ALA A 70 14.33 4.37 10.56
CA ALA A 70 15.03 3.54 9.56
C ALA A 70 14.36 2.17 9.35
N THR A 71 13.69 1.62 10.37
CA THR A 71 12.87 0.40 10.25
C THR A 71 11.59 0.68 9.47
N GLY A 72 10.99 1.86 9.67
CA GLY A 72 9.79 2.32 8.97
C GLY A 72 8.49 1.78 9.54
N ILE A 73 7.57 1.50 8.62
CA ILE A 73 6.23 0.98 8.86
C ILE A 73 6.22 -0.48 8.44
N THR A 74 6.00 -1.39 9.39
CA THR A 74 5.81 -2.81 9.09
C THR A 74 4.31 -3.10 9.02
N LEU A 75 3.86 -3.62 7.89
CA LEU A 75 2.51 -4.14 7.70
C LEU A 75 2.57 -5.67 7.72
N SER A 76 1.75 -6.27 8.58
CA SER A 76 1.64 -7.74 8.70
C SER A 76 0.19 -8.24 8.54
N GLY A 77 -0.66 -7.43 7.95
CA GLY A 77 -2.04 -7.77 7.61
C GLY A 77 -2.65 -6.70 6.71
N ASN A 78 -3.82 -6.98 6.20
CA ASN A 78 -4.50 -6.18 5.19
C ASN A 78 -4.96 -4.83 5.73
N ILE A 79 -5.04 -3.85 4.84
CA ILE A 79 -5.70 -2.57 5.06
C ILE A 79 -6.90 -2.50 4.13
N THR A 80 -8.10 -2.47 4.70
CA THR A 80 -9.34 -2.35 3.94
C THR A 80 -10.09 -1.12 4.41
N THR A 81 -10.38 -0.19 3.51
CA THR A 81 -11.15 1.01 3.83
C THR A 81 -12.63 0.84 3.52
N SER A 82 -13.46 1.70 4.09
CA SER A 82 -14.91 1.67 3.91
C SER A 82 -15.34 2.33 2.59
N ASP A 83 -16.64 2.24 2.26
CA ASP A 83 -17.25 2.79 1.04
C ASP A 83 -17.58 4.29 1.12
N LYS A 84 -16.74 5.08 1.75
CA LYS A 84 -16.90 6.53 1.87
C LYS A 84 -16.01 7.29 0.90
N ALA A 85 -16.43 8.47 0.50
CA ALA A 85 -15.60 9.35 -0.31
C ALA A 85 -14.31 9.75 0.42
N SER A 86 -13.17 9.71 -0.27
CA SER A 86 -11.83 9.96 0.31
C SER A 86 -11.39 8.90 1.32
N ASN A 87 -11.70 7.65 1.05
CA ASN A 87 -11.26 6.48 1.82
C ASN A 87 -9.78 6.12 1.54
N ASP A 88 -8.92 7.11 1.63
CA ASP A 88 -7.53 7.04 1.21
C ASP A 88 -6.64 6.30 2.20
N VAL A 89 -5.58 5.68 1.68
CA VAL A 89 -4.47 5.11 2.46
C VAL A 89 -3.19 5.86 2.13
N THR A 90 -2.58 6.50 3.12
CA THR A 90 -1.30 7.21 2.97
C THR A 90 -0.24 6.64 3.91
N LEU A 91 0.86 6.16 3.33
CA LEU A 91 1.99 5.59 4.05
C LEU A 91 3.24 6.48 3.85
N THR A 92 3.59 7.23 4.89
CA THR A 92 4.71 8.18 4.87
C THR A 92 5.92 7.59 5.58
N GLY A 93 6.92 7.20 4.81
CA GLY A 93 8.14 6.53 5.26
C GLY A 93 8.34 5.18 4.59
N LYS A 94 9.44 4.50 4.95
CA LYS A 94 9.73 3.15 4.45
C LYS A 94 8.63 2.18 4.87
N VAL A 95 8.18 1.33 3.94
CA VAL A 95 7.20 0.29 4.21
C VAL A 95 7.86 -1.09 4.10
N VAL A 96 7.63 -1.92 5.09
CA VAL A 96 8.08 -3.32 5.12
C VAL A 96 6.84 -4.21 5.12
N ILE A 97 6.72 -5.04 4.11
CA ILE A 97 5.66 -6.03 3.99
C ILE A 97 6.13 -7.30 4.69
N SER A 98 5.34 -7.82 5.62
CA SER A 98 5.67 -8.99 6.43
C SER A 98 4.56 -10.04 6.33
N GLY A 99 4.66 -10.91 5.35
CA GLY A 99 3.63 -11.84 4.93
C GLY A 99 2.80 -11.28 3.77
N ASP A 100 1.60 -11.82 3.58
CA ASP A 100 0.70 -11.41 2.51
C ASP A 100 -0.10 -10.19 2.96
N VAL A 101 0.03 -9.08 2.23
CA VAL A 101 -0.65 -7.81 2.54
C VAL A 101 -1.45 -7.34 1.32
N ASP A 102 -2.72 -7.10 1.53
CA ASP A 102 -3.64 -6.48 0.59
C ASP A 102 -4.05 -5.10 1.11
N ILE A 103 -3.80 -4.06 0.31
CA ILE A 103 -4.29 -2.71 0.59
C ILE A 103 -5.41 -2.44 -0.40
N ASP A 104 -6.63 -2.50 0.11
CA ASP A 104 -7.86 -2.39 -0.67
C ASP A 104 -8.62 -1.13 -0.26
N THR A 105 -8.66 -0.16 -1.18
CA THR A 105 -9.49 1.05 -1.08
C THR A 105 -10.66 1.01 -2.07
N GLN A 106 -10.84 -0.11 -2.77
CA GLN A 106 -11.97 -0.33 -3.66
C GLN A 106 -13.23 -0.64 -2.86
N SER A 107 -14.29 0.07 -3.13
CA SER A 107 -15.59 -0.16 -2.50
C SER A 107 -16.76 0.06 -3.46
N ALA A 108 -17.96 -0.34 -3.08
CA ALA A 108 -19.14 -0.40 -3.95
C ALA A 108 -19.63 0.96 -4.51
N GLY A 109 -18.88 2.03 -4.37
CA GLY A 109 -19.32 3.34 -4.92
C GLY A 109 -18.35 4.50 -4.72
N GLN A 110 -17.30 4.30 -3.94
CA GLN A 110 -16.32 5.34 -3.63
C GLN A 110 -14.96 4.66 -3.48
N ASP A 111 -14.04 4.97 -4.36
CA ASP A 111 -12.71 4.38 -4.37
C ASP A 111 -11.69 5.44 -3.93
N GLY A 112 -10.79 5.06 -3.01
CA GLY A 112 -9.77 5.94 -2.46
C GLY A 112 -8.42 5.77 -3.11
N ASP A 113 -7.55 6.74 -2.87
CA ASP A 113 -6.18 6.71 -3.34
C ASP A 113 -5.27 5.92 -2.39
N ILE A 114 -4.27 5.24 -2.95
CA ILE A 114 -3.20 4.60 -2.18
C ILE A 114 -1.90 5.35 -2.46
N THR A 115 -1.28 5.93 -1.42
CA THR A 115 -0.07 6.75 -1.57
C THR A 115 1.09 6.20 -0.77
N PHE A 116 2.23 6.00 -1.44
CA PHE A 116 3.51 5.68 -0.84
C PHE A 116 4.52 6.81 -1.04
N THR A 117 5.24 7.19 0.02
CA THR A 117 6.22 8.29 -0.07
C THR A 117 7.67 7.84 -0.08
N SER A 118 7.95 6.54 0.12
CA SER A 118 9.31 6.00 0.22
C SER A 118 9.37 4.53 -0.22
N THR A 119 10.49 3.87 0.02
CA THR A 119 10.76 2.49 -0.35
C THR A 119 9.73 1.51 0.21
N ILE A 120 9.34 0.54 -0.60
CA ILE A 120 8.52 -0.62 -0.23
C ILE A 120 9.39 -1.86 -0.39
N LYS A 121 9.41 -2.74 0.61
CA LYS A 121 10.21 -3.95 0.56
C LYS A 121 9.57 -5.10 1.33
N GLY A 122 9.99 -6.32 1.04
CA GLY A 122 9.63 -7.48 1.84
C GLY A 122 10.42 -7.57 3.14
N ALA A 123 9.96 -8.35 4.08
CA ALA A 123 10.67 -8.71 5.29
C ALA A 123 11.54 -9.97 5.10
N GLY A 124 11.11 -10.92 4.25
CA GLY A 124 11.74 -12.23 4.12
C GLY A 124 11.78 -12.85 2.72
N GLY A 125 11.28 -12.17 1.68
CA GLY A 125 11.30 -12.67 0.30
C GLY A 125 10.23 -13.73 -0.04
N THR A 126 9.23 -13.87 0.83
CA THR A 126 8.00 -14.65 0.61
C THR A 126 6.78 -13.77 0.88
N ASP A 127 6.96 -12.46 0.76
CA ASP A 127 5.97 -11.47 1.15
C ASP A 127 5.27 -10.97 -0.11
N ASP A 128 3.94 -11.05 -0.14
CA ASP A 128 3.11 -10.64 -1.25
C ASP A 128 2.49 -9.27 -0.99
N LEU A 129 2.43 -8.43 -2.02
CA LEU A 129 1.75 -7.15 -1.96
C LEU A 129 0.71 -7.04 -3.06
N ILE A 130 -0.53 -6.80 -2.65
CA ILE A 130 -1.64 -6.44 -3.52
C ILE A 130 -2.06 -5.00 -3.21
N LEU A 131 -2.19 -4.19 -4.24
CA LEU A 131 -2.73 -2.84 -4.17
C LEU A 131 -3.96 -2.76 -5.06
N ASP A 132 -5.13 -2.55 -4.47
CA ASP A 132 -6.39 -2.40 -5.20
C ASP A 132 -7.07 -1.08 -4.83
N SER A 133 -7.03 -0.13 -5.75
CA SER A 133 -7.62 1.19 -5.56
C SER A 133 -8.91 1.40 -6.35
N GLY A 134 -9.43 0.37 -7.02
CA GLY A 134 -10.58 0.57 -7.91
C GLY A 134 -10.33 1.71 -8.91
N THR A 135 -11.18 2.73 -8.92
CA THR A 135 -11.02 3.94 -9.75
C THR A 135 -10.15 5.02 -9.13
N GLY A 136 -9.72 4.85 -7.87
CA GLY A 136 -8.75 5.70 -7.20
C GLY A 136 -7.34 5.59 -7.81
N ALA A 137 -6.46 6.49 -7.43
CA ALA A 137 -5.10 6.50 -7.90
C ALA A 137 -4.17 5.68 -6.99
N ILE A 138 -3.20 4.99 -7.57
CA ILE A 138 -2.05 4.48 -6.84
C ILE A 138 -0.87 5.39 -7.13
N VAL A 139 -0.39 6.08 -6.08
CA VAL A 139 0.61 7.12 -6.18
C VAL A 139 1.90 6.68 -5.50
N PHE A 140 2.97 6.65 -6.27
CA PHE A 140 4.33 6.45 -5.78
C PHE A 140 5.09 7.76 -5.92
N ASN A 141 5.60 8.30 -4.81
CA ASN A 141 6.40 9.52 -4.86
C ASN A 141 7.76 9.27 -5.55
N ALA A 142 8.41 10.33 -5.97
CA ALA A 142 9.61 10.29 -6.82
C ALA A 142 10.80 9.47 -6.28
N ASN A 143 10.84 9.18 -4.99
CA ASN A 143 11.90 8.39 -4.36
C ASN A 143 11.44 6.97 -3.95
N THR A 144 10.27 6.55 -4.40
CA THR A 144 9.77 5.20 -4.12
C THR A 144 10.58 4.18 -4.92
N VAL A 145 10.99 3.12 -4.26
CA VAL A 145 11.60 1.93 -4.87
C VAL A 145 10.88 0.72 -4.31
N ILE A 146 10.48 -0.21 -5.17
CA ILE A 146 9.88 -1.47 -4.76
C ILE A 146 10.95 -2.56 -4.71
N GLY A 147 11.05 -3.27 -3.58
CA GLY A 147 12.01 -4.35 -3.38
C GLY A 147 13.46 -3.86 -3.26
N GLY A 148 13.67 -2.69 -2.68
CA GLY A 148 15.00 -2.19 -2.39
C GLY A 148 15.69 -2.93 -1.23
N ASP A 149 16.99 -2.65 -1.02
CA ASP A 149 17.79 -3.15 0.12
C ASP A 149 17.94 -4.70 0.18
N ASN A 150 18.01 -5.39 -0.96
CA ASN A 150 18.12 -6.86 -1.04
C ASN A 150 17.00 -7.63 -0.33
N THR A 151 15.84 -7.02 -0.23
CA THR A 151 14.64 -7.63 0.35
C THR A 151 13.47 -7.51 -0.63
N PRO A 152 13.45 -8.38 -1.66
CA PRO A 152 12.39 -8.37 -2.65
C PRO A 152 11.04 -8.76 -2.04
N LEU A 153 9.98 -8.40 -2.72
CA LEU A 153 8.69 -9.07 -2.58
C LEU A 153 8.73 -10.42 -3.30
N ASP A 154 7.87 -11.36 -2.92
CA ASP A 154 7.62 -12.55 -3.75
C ASP A 154 6.71 -12.18 -4.90
N THR A 155 5.49 -11.73 -4.64
CA THR A 155 4.59 -11.26 -5.69
C THR A 155 4.19 -9.80 -5.53
N LEU A 156 3.83 -9.17 -6.63
CA LEU A 156 3.33 -7.80 -6.69
C LEU A 156 2.14 -7.71 -7.62
N THR A 157 0.99 -7.32 -7.10
CA THR A 157 -0.19 -6.96 -7.89
C THR A 157 -0.53 -5.50 -7.68
N ILE A 158 -0.64 -4.74 -8.76
CA ILE A 158 -1.06 -3.34 -8.73
C ILE A 158 -2.30 -3.21 -9.62
N ASN A 159 -3.46 -3.07 -9.00
CA ASN A 159 -4.76 -3.03 -9.66
C ASN A 159 -5.40 -1.65 -9.46
N SER A 160 -5.42 -0.85 -10.51
CA SER A 160 -6.12 0.43 -10.54
C SER A 160 -6.94 0.53 -11.82
N SER A 161 -8.23 0.71 -11.65
CA SER A 161 -9.19 0.91 -12.75
C SER A 161 -9.34 2.38 -13.13
N SER A 162 -8.46 3.26 -12.65
CA SER A 162 -8.53 4.69 -12.95
C SER A 162 -8.42 4.94 -14.45
N SER A 163 -9.49 5.50 -15.03
CA SER A 163 -9.52 5.90 -16.43
C SER A 163 -8.92 7.29 -16.67
N ASN A 164 -8.65 8.04 -15.62
CA ASN A 164 -8.25 9.45 -15.69
C ASN A 164 -6.82 9.72 -15.23
N VAL A 165 -6.25 8.82 -14.42
CA VAL A 165 -4.90 8.98 -13.87
C VAL A 165 -4.01 7.86 -14.38
N ALA A 166 -2.86 8.21 -14.93
CA ALA A 166 -1.88 7.24 -15.36
C ALA A 166 -1.27 6.54 -14.14
N LEU A 167 -1.24 5.22 -14.16
CA LEU A 167 -0.51 4.43 -13.17
C LEU A 167 0.99 4.54 -13.49
N THR A 168 1.70 5.32 -12.70
CA THR A 168 3.15 5.49 -12.87
C THR A 168 3.89 4.56 -11.92
N ILE A 169 4.60 3.59 -12.48
CA ILE A 169 5.35 2.59 -11.73
C ILE A 169 6.73 3.15 -11.37
N PRO A 170 7.13 3.11 -10.10
CA PRO A 170 8.43 3.54 -9.65
C PRO A 170 9.50 2.50 -10.01
N GLN A 171 10.75 2.79 -9.69
CA GLN A 171 11.83 1.81 -9.81
C GLN A 171 11.48 0.50 -9.08
N ILE A 172 11.78 -0.64 -9.70
CA ILE A 172 11.64 -1.97 -9.09
C ILE A 172 13.02 -2.63 -9.07
N GLY A 173 13.44 -3.03 -7.87
CA GLY A 173 14.77 -3.59 -7.63
C GLY A 173 15.87 -2.53 -7.49
N SER A 174 17.09 -2.98 -7.23
CA SER A 174 18.25 -2.13 -7.08
C SER A 174 19.52 -2.81 -7.62
N GLY A 175 20.23 -2.16 -8.53
CA GLY A 175 21.46 -2.73 -9.11
C GLY A 175 21.21 -4.09 -9.77
N SER A 176 21.81 -5.15 -9.22
CA SER A 176 21.62 -6.53 -9.68
C SER A 176 20.47 -7.26 -8.99
N ASP A 177 19.85 -6.64 -7.98
CA ASP A 177 18.89 -7.31 -7.12
C ASP A 177 17.47 -7.11 -7.64
N ALA A 178 16.74 -8.21 -7.84
CA ALA A 178 15.34 -8.16 -8.20
C ALA A 178 14.51 -7.49 -7.10
N GLY A 179 13.56 -6.66 -7.49
CA GLY A 179 12.61 -6.06 -6.56
C GLY A 179 11.43 -6.96 -6.24
N VAL A 180 11.10 -7.86 -7.17
CA VAL A 180 10.08 -8.90 -7.05
C VAL A 180 10.65 -10.18 -7.62
N THR A 181 10.53 -11.28 -6.91
CA THR A 181 11.12 -12.57 -7.34
C THR A 181 10.14 -13.50 -8.02
N GLY A 182 8.86 -13.41 -7.69
CA GLY A 182 7.77 -14.18 -8.26
C GLY A 182 6.96 -13.41 -9.28
N GLN A 183 5.65 -13.58 -9.26
CA GLN A 183 4.75 -12.99 -10.26
C GLN A 183 4.56 -11.49 -10.08
N VAL A 184 4.45 -10.77 -11.20
CA VAL A 184 4.13 -9.35 -11.24
C VAL A 184 2.95 -9.12 -12.18
N ASP A 185 1.87 -8.54 -11.66
CA ASP A 185 0.70 -8.11 -12.42
C ASP A 185 0.46 -6.61 -12.19
N ILE A 186 0.52 -5.82 -13.26
CA ILE A 186 0.40 -4.36 -13.19
C ILE A 186 -0.72 -3.89 -14.11
N GLY A 187 -1.68 -3.18 -13.54
CA GLY A 187 -2.84 -2.64 -14.25
C GLY A 187 -3.88 -3.70 -14.61
N ASN A 188 -4.96 -3.25 -15.21
CA ASN A 188 -6.06 -4.10 -15.69
C ASN A 188 -6.66 -3.51 -16.98
N THR A 189 -7.70 -4.13 -17.51
CA THR A 189 -8.37 -3.70 -18.76
C THR A 189 -9.06 -2.34 -18.65
N SER A 190 -9.17 -1.75 -17.47
CA SER A 190 -9.73 -0.41 -17.24
C SER A 190 -8.66 0.64 -16.93
N THR A 191 -7.41 0.24 -16.66
CA THR A 191 -6.29 1.16 -16.42
C THR A 191 -5.99 1.98 -17.67
N ALA A 192 -6.11 3.31 -17.60
CA ALA A 192 -5.96 4.17 -18.79
C ALA A 192 -4.57 4.09 -19.41
N THR A 193 -3.56 4.16 -18.60
CA THR A 193 -2.15 4.11 -19.03
C THR A 193 -1.30 3.54 -17.91
N VAL A 194 -0.40 2.63 -18.26
CA VAL A 194 0.70 2.22 -17.38
C VAL A 194 1.97 2.89 -17.87
N SER A 195 2.63 3.64 -17.01
CA SER A 195 3.84 4.39 -17.32
C SER A 195 5.02 3.87 -16.50
N MET A 196 6.02 3.35 -17.18
CA MET A 196 7.27 2.87 -16.59
C MET A 196 8.38 3.86 -16.97
N ARG A 197 8.65 4.84 -16.10
CA ARG A 197 9.54 5.98 -16.42
C ARG A 197 10.85 5.98 -15.67
N ASP A 198 11.08 4.99 -14.83
CA ASP A 198 12.34 4.86 -14.11
C ASP A 198 13.41 4.15 -14.94
N ALA A 199 14.66 4.30 -14.51
CA ALA A 199 15.79 3.75 -15.24
C ALA A 199 15.99 2.24 -15.03
N LEU A 200 15.33 1.64 -14.03
CA LEU A 200 15.57 0.26 -13.66
C LEU A 200 14.28 -0.45 -13.25
N TYR A 201 14.02 -1.57 -13.92
CA TYR A 201 13.00 -2.54 -13.56
C TYR A 201 13.64 -3.93 -13.55
N ASN A 202 14.01 -4.40 -12.36
CA ASN A 202 14.68 -5.68 -12.19
C ASN A 202 13.69 -6.67 -11.54
N PHE A 203 13.13 -7.53 -12.37
CA PHE A 203 12.25 -8.62 -11.98
C PHE A 203 13.04 -9.92 -11.88
N GLY A 204 12.61 -10.81 -10.99
CA GLY A 204 13.15 -12.15 -10.90
C GLY A 204 12.70 -13.06 -12.06
N SER A 205 12.56 -14.34 -11.76
CA SER A 205 12.19 -15.35 -12.77
C SER A 205 10.68 -15.54 -12.95
N GLY A 206 9.85 -14.82 -12.22
CA GLY A 206 8.39 -14.93 -12.30
C GLY A 206 7.81 -14.30 -13.58
N ALA A 207 6.56 -14.61 -13.85
CA ALA A 207 5.84 -14.00 -14.96
C ALA A 207 5.57 -12.52 -14.70
N VAL A 208 5.72 -11.68 -15.72
CA VAL A 208 5.41 -10.26 -15.66
C VAL A 208 4.29 -9.96 -16.65
N THR A 209 3.17 -9.46 -16.15
CA THR A 209 2.03 -9.02 -16.93
C THR A 209 1.80 -7.53 -16.71
N ILE A 210 1.68 -6.77 -17.80
CA ILE A 210 1.33 -5.35 -17.75
C ILE A 210 0.14 -5.14 -18.65
N THR A 211 -0.97 -4.69 -18.09
CA THR A 211 -2.24 -4.53 -18.80
C THR A 211 -2.72 -3.08 -18.74
N ALA A 212 -3.18 -2.57 -19.86
CA ALA A 212 -3.85 -1.27 -19.98
C ALA A 212 -5.11 -1.38 -20.84
N ALA A 213 -6.02 -0.42 -20.70
CA ALA A 213 -7.29 -0.40 -21.43
C ALA A 213 -7.10 -0.40 -22.95
N PRO A 214 -7.92 -1.15 -23.71
CA PRO A 214 -7.93 -1.06 -25.16
C PRO A 214 -8.31 0.36 -25.60
N GLY A 215 -7.43 1.02 -26.38
CA GLY A 215 -7.65 2.40 -26.86
C GLY A 215 -7.13 3.50 -25.93
N GLY A 216 -6.57 3.16 -24.76
CA GLY A 216 -5.75 4.07 -23.98
C GLY A 216 -4.41 4.38 -24.68
N THR A 217 -3.60 5.26 -24.10
CA THR A 217 -2.25 5.57 -24.63
C THR A 217 -1.28 4.38 -24.48
N GLY A 218 -1.74 3.29 -23.87
CA GLY A 218 -1.00 2.04 -23.74
C GLY A 218 0.08 2.09 -22.66
N THR A 219 1.00 1.15 -22.74
CA THR A 219 2.17 1.10 -21.87
C THR A 219 3.29 1.93 -22.47
N THR A 220 3.87 2.84 -21.70
CA THR A 220 5.04 3.65 -22.10
C THR A 220 6.26 3.23 -21.29
N PHE A 221 7.38 3.06 -22.00
CA PHE A 221 8.68 2.73 -21.43
C PHE A 221 9.64 3.89 -21.63
#